data_d5f4e2766918d6761b12e546ff118f00
#
_entry.id   d5f4e2766918d6761b12e546ff118f00
#
_cell.length_a   1.000
_cell.length_b   1.000
_cell.length_c   1.000
_cell.angle_alpha   90.00
_cell.angle_beta   90.00
_cell.angle_gamma   90.00
#
_symmetry.space_group_name_H-M   'P 1'
#
loop_
_entity.id
_entity.type
_entity.pdbx_description
1 polymer ?
#
loop_
_entity_poly.entity_id
_entity_poly.type
_entity_poly.pdbx_seq_one_letter_code
_entity_poly.pdbx_strand_id
1 'polypeptide(L)'
;VKGELPLEVQDLDDELAGLKARVENINAEIEELNALSKQRKREVDQAKILIGNYKEQQNNVRNNREFDAISKEIEYQELEIELAEKRLKEYAAGIKVKKAQVEETEALMTERRKDLEAKQTELQSIEAETASQVAEFTAQAAKAQAKIDKRLLEAYQRIRHNVRNGLAVVTVRRDACGGCFNR
;
A
#
# COMPACT_ATOMS: atom_id res chain seq x y z
N VAL A 1 3.15 -6.01 -25.68
CA VAL A 1 2.00 -6.31 -24.81
C VAL A 1 2.41 -7.22 -23.64
N LYS A 2 3.18 -8.31 -23.89
CA LYS A 2 3.66 -9.18 -22.77
C LYS A 2 4.67 -8.51 -21.84
N GLY A 3 5.32 -7.40 -22.24
CA GLY A 3 6.32 -6.70 -21.43
C GLY A 3 5.75 -5.62 -20.54
N GLU A 4 4.62 -5.02 -20.87
CA GLU A 4 4.01 -3.89 -20.12
C GLU A 4 3.01 -4.39 -19.07
N LEU A 5 2.14 -5.33 -19.42
CA LEU A 5 1.07 -5.80 -18.53
C LEU A 5 1.58 -6.42 -17.22
N PRO A 6 2.64 -7.24 -17.16
CA PRO A 6 3.21 -7.71 -15.89
C PRO A 6 3.77 -6.58 -15.02
N LEU A 7 4.30 -5.51 -15.63
CA LEU A 7 4.78 -4.35 -14.91
C LEU A 7 3.60 -3.55 -14.32
N GLU A 8 2.53 -3.36 -15.09
CA GLU A 8 1.30 -2.71 -14.61
C GLU A 8 0.68 -3.48 -13.43
N VAL A 9 0.68 -4.82 -13.47
CA VAL A 9 0.22 -5.67 -12.36
C VAL A 9 1.11 -5.47 -11.14
N GLN A 10 2.43 -5.43 -11.32
CA GLN A 10 3.37 -5.19 -10.22
C GLN A 10 3.22 -3.80 -9.63
N ASP A 11 3.07 -2.77 -10.45
CA ASP A 11 2.88 -1.39 -10.00
C ASP A 11 1.59 -1.26 -9.16
N LEU A 12 0.49 -1.92 -9.57
CA LEU A 12 -0.75 -1.95 -8.81
C LEU A 12 -0.63 -2.71 -7.48
N ASP A 13 0.12 -3.81 -7.45
CA ASP A 13 0.41 -4.54 -6.21
C ASP A 13 1.24 -3.68 -5.24
N ASP A 14 2.24 -2.97 -5.74
CA ASP A 14 3.09 -2.07 -4.95
C ASP A 14 2.28 -0.85 -4.44
N GLU A 15 1.39 -0.29 -5.28
CA GLU A 15 0.46 0.78 -4.87
C GLU A 15 -0.46 0.30 -3.75
N LEU A 16 -1.06 -0.88 -3.88
CA LEU A 16 -1.91 -1.48 -2.84
C LEU A 16 -1.16 -1.73 -1.53
N ALA A 17 0.08 -2.23 -1.61
CA ALA A 17 0.93 -2.40 -0.43
C ALA A 17 1.22 -1.06 0.26
N GLY A 18 1.49 -0.01 -0.50
CA GLY A 18 1.69 1.36 0.00
C GLY A 18 0.42 1.93 0.68
N LEU A 19 -0.75 1.76 0.05
CA LEU A 19 -2.02 2.19 0.63
C LEU A 19 -2.35 1.43 1.92
N LYS A 20 -2.09 0.14 1.98
CA LYS A 20 -2.27 -0.68 3.17
C LYS A 20 -1.38 -0.20 4.33
N ALA A 21 -0.10 0.03 4.08
CA ALA A 21 0.82 0.57 5.08
C ALA A 21 0.37 1.96 5.57
N ARG A 22 -0.18 2.80 4.68
CA ARG A 22 -0.75 4.09 5.06
C ARG A 22 -1.94 3.95 5.99
N VAL A 23 -2.87 3.03 5.73
CA VAL A 23 -4.02 2.75 6.61
C VAL A 23 -3.55 2.25 7.97
N GLU A 24 -2.58 1.33 8.00
CA GLU A 24 -2.00 0.82 9.25
C GLU A 24 -1.38 1.94 10.09
N ASN A 25 -0.61 2.85 9.47
CA ASN A 25 -0.02 4.00 10.14
C ASN A 25 -1.08 4.96 10.70
N ILE A 26 -2.12 5.30 9.91
CA ILE A 26 -3.19 6.18 10.38
C ILE A 26 -3.96 5.53 11.55
N ASN A 27 -4.20 4.21 11.48
CA ASN A 27 -4.84 3.49 12.59
C ASN A 27 -3.98 3.49 13.86
N ALA A 28 -2.67 3.33 13.74
CA ALA A 28 -1.75 3.45 14.89
C ALA A 28 -1.81 4.85 15.52
N GLU A 29 -1.85 5.90 14.71
CA GLU A 29 -2.02 7.29 15.20
C GLU A 29 -3.38 7.52 15.86
N ILE A 30 -4.45 6.89 15.36
CA ILE A 30 -5.77 6.91 16.01
C ILE A 30 -5.72 6.22 17.38
N GLU A 31 -5.05 5.09 17.49
CA GLU A 31 -4.88 4.38 18.76
C GLU A 31 -4.08 5.21 19.77
N GLU A 32 -3.02 5.88 19.34
CA GLU A 32 -2.25 6.81 20.17
C GLU A 32 -3.11 7.96 20.69
N LEU A 33 -3.87 8.62 19.81
CA LEU A 33 -4.78 9.70 20.20
C LEU A 33 -5.88 9.21 21.17
N ASN A 34 -6.39 8.00 20.98
CA ASN A 34 -7.34 7.38 21.91
C ASN A 34 -6.70 7.10 23.29
N ALA A 35 -5.45 6.63 23.31
CA ALA A 35 -4.73 6.41 24.56
C ALA A 35 -4.50 7.73 25.32
N LEU A 36 -4.06 8.78 24.63
CA LEU A 36 -3.91 10.12 25.18
C LEU A 36 -5.24 10.68 25.70
N SER A 37 -6.33 10.48 24.95
CA SER A 37 -7.67 10.89 25.36
C SER A 37 -8.11 10.17 26.65
N LYS A 38 -7.86 8.86 26.75
CA LYS A 38 -8.15 8.12 27.98
C LYS A 38 -7.33 8.60 29.17
N GLN A 39 -6.07 8.91 28.96
CA GLN A 39 -5.20 9.45 30.01
C GLN A 39 -5.72 10.81 30.47
N ARG A 40 -6.01 11.75 29.58
CA ARG A 40 -6.54 13.07 29.94
C ARG A 40 -7.89 13.00 30.67
N LYS A 41 -8.77 12.06 30.29
CA LYS A 41 -10.01 11.82 31.04
C LYS A 41 -9.76 11.40 32.49
N ARG A 42 -8.81 10.51 32.72
CA ARG A 42 -8.42 10.11 34.09
C ARG A 42 -7.86 11.27 34.90
N GLU A 43 -7.04 12.12 34.27
CA GLU A 43 -6.50 13.34 34.91
C GLU A 43 -7.63 14.30 35.32
N VAL A 44 -8.62 14.51 34.45
CA VAL A 44 -9.81 15.30 34.75
C VAL A 44 -10.59 14.69 35.94
N ASP A 45 -10.79 13.39 35.95
CA ASP A 45 -11.51 12.71 37.04
C ASP A 45 -10.75 12.83 38.37
N GLN A 46 -9.42 12.67 38.34
CA GLN A 46 -8.56 12.88 39.53
C GLN A 46 -8.60 14.34 40.03
N ALA A 47 -8.50 15.30 39.12
CA ALA A 47 -8.59 16.72 39.49
C ALA A 47 -9.96 17.06 40.11
N LYS A 48 -11.06 16.50 39.62
CA LYS A 48 -12.39 16.67 40.21
C LYS A 48 -12.47 16.11 41.65
N ILE A 49 -11.85 14.96 41.88
CA ILE A 49 -11.77 14.37 43.25
C ILE A 49 -10.96 15.29 44.17
N LEU A 50 -9.81 15.79 43.68
CA LEU A 50 -8.96 16.71 44.45
C LEU A 50 -9.70 18.01 44.80
N ILE A 51 -10.44 18.59 43.85
CA ILE A 51 -11.28 19.77 44.10
C ILE A 51 -12.32 19.49 45.17
N GLY A 52 -12.96 18.29 45.15
CA GLY A 52 -13.88 17.88 46.22
C GLY A 52 -13.22 17.87 47.59
N ASN A 53 -12.05 17.24 47.70
CA ASN A 53 -11.29 17.18 48.95
C ASN A 53 -10.84 18.58 49.41
N TYR A 54 -10.37 19.42 48.49
CA TYR A 54 -9.97 20.79 48.84
C TYR A 54 -11.16 21.65 49.32
N LYS A 55 -12.34 21.51 48.72
CA LYS A 55 -13.57 22.17 49.14
C LYS A 55 -14.00 21.73 50.54
N GLU A 56 -13.88 20.43 50.87
CA GLU A 56 -14.13 19.95 52.25
C GLU A 56 -13.12 20.49 53.24
N GLN A 57 -11.84 20.55 52.90
CA GLN A 57 -10.80 21.16 53.73
C GLN A 57 -11.05 22.63 53.92
N GLN A 58 -11.42 23.37 52.87
CA GLN A 58 -11.71 24.80 52.91
C GLN A 58 -12.83 25.14 53.91
N ASN A 59 -13.85 24.27 54.01
CA ASN A 59 -14.93 24.43 54.96
C ASN A 59 -14.50 24.29 56.47
N ASN A 60 -13.40 23.57 56.71
CA ASN A 60 -12.88 23.28 58.07
C ASN A 60 -11.77 24.21 58.51
N VAL A 61 -11.23 25.04 57.60
CA VAL A 61 -10.13 25.96 57.89
C VAL A 61 -10.64 27.24 58.58
N ARG A 62 -9.93 27.67 59.63
CA ARG A 62 -10.24 28.90 60.35
C ARG A 62 -9.22 30.02 60.09
N ASN A 63 -8.14 29.73 59.38
CA ASN A 63 -7.05 30.67 59.08
C ASN A 63 -7.17 31.23 57.67
N ASN A 64 -7.26 32.55 57.52
CA ASN A 64 -7.39 33.18 56.19
C ASN A 64 -6.25 32.84 55.22
N ARG A 65 -5.01 32.68 55.73
CA ARG A 65 -3.85 32.32 54.88
C ARG A 65 -3.95 30.92 54.33
N GLU A 66 -4.46 29.96 55.10
CA GLU A 66 -4.70 28.59 54.62
C GLU A 66 -5.90 28.52 53.69
N PHE A 67 -6.95 29.29 53.97
CA PHE A 67 -8.10 29.42 53.07
C PHE A 67 -7.69 29.95 51.69
N ASP A 68 -6.87 31.01 51.64
CA ASP A 68 -6.35 31.56 50.37
C ASP A 68 -5.46 30.55 49.61
N ALA A 69 -4.65 29.77 50.31
CA ALA A 69 -3.81 28.73 49.71
C ALA A 69 -4.68 27.65 49.04
N ILE A 70 -5.66 27.11 49.78
CA ILE A 70 -6.58 26.08 49.24
C ILE A 70 -7.41 26.64 48.08
N SER A 71 -7.83 27.91 48.15
CA SER A 71 -8.54 28.53 47.03
C SER A 71 -7.72 28.58 45.75
N LYS A 72 -6.43 28.87 45.85
CA LYS A 72 -5.49 28.85 44.72
C LYS A 72 -5.28 27.45 44.19
N GLU A 73 -5.24 26.44 45.04
CA GLU A 73 -5.15 25.05 44.57
C GLU A 73 -6.40 24.60 43.83
N ILE A 74 -7.58 24.99 44.29
CA ILE A 74 -8.85 24.75 43.58
C ILE A 74 -8.83 25.43 42.23
N GLU A 75 -8.47 26.70 42.17
CA GLU A 75 -8.38 27.46 40.89
C GLU A 75 -7.37 26.79 39.93
N TYR A 76 -6.22 26.38 40.42
CA TYR A 76 -5.24 25.65 39.63
C TYR A 76 -5.81 24.35 39.04
N GLN A 77 -6.49 23.56 39.86
CA GLN A 77 -7.12 22.31 39.38
C GLN A 77 -8.26 22.57 38.38
N GLU A 78 -9.03 23.65 38.56
CA GLU A 78 -10.06 24.04 37.61
C GLU A 78 -9.47 24.45 36.26
N LEU A 79 -8.36 25.19 36.25
CA LEU A 79 -7.62 25.54 35.01
C LEU A 79 -7.02 24.30 34.31
N GLU A 80 -6.50 23.36 35.08
CA GLU A 80 -6.01 22.10 34.52
C GLU A 80 -7.13 21.28 33.87
N ILE A 81 -8.32 21.24 34.48
CA ILE A 81 -9.50 20.62 33.87
C ILE A 81 -9.87 21.28 32.55
N GLU A 82 -9.93 22.62 32.52
CA GLU A 82 -10.27 23.37 31.32
C GLU A 82 -9.27 23.08 30.18
N LEU A 83 -7.98 23.09 30.50
CA LEU A 83 -6.92 22.76 29.56
C LEU A 83 -7.05 21.32 29.03
N ALA A 84 -7.31 20.36 29.92
CA ALA A 84 -7.50 18.96 29.56
C ALA A 84 -8.75 18.78 28.68
N GLU A 85 -9.86 19.44 28.99
CA GLU A 85 -11.08 19.39 28.18
C GLU A 85 -10.89 19.97 26.77
N LYS A 86 -10.10 21.06 26.67
CA LYS A 86 -9.72 21.63 25.38
C LYS A 86 -8.94 20.65 24.54
N ARG A 87 -7.93 20.00 25.14
CA ARG A 87 -7.14 18.96 24.48
C ARG A 87 -7.99 17.75 24.07
N LEU A 88 -8.93 17.33 24.91
CA LEU A 88 -9.86 16.26 24.58
C LEU A 88 -10.70 16.58 23.33
N LYS A 89 -11.14 17.82 23.17
CA LYS A 89 -11.84 18.29 21.95
C LYS A 89 -10.92 18.25 20.72
N GLU A 90 -9.66 18.65 20.89
CA GLU A 90 -8.65 18.60 19.81
C GLU A 90 -8.37 17.16 19.38
N TYR A 91 -8.19 16.23 20.34
CA TYR A 91 -8.01 14.82 20.04
C TYR A 91 -9.23 14.20 19.34
N ALA A 92 -10.43 14.51 19.81
CA ALA A 92 -11.66 14.03 19.17
C ALA A 92 -11.81 14.54 17.73
N ALA A 93 -11.47 15.80 17.47
CA ALA A 93 -11.46 16.36 16.12
C ALA A 93 -10.39 15.69 15.25
N GLY A 94 -9.19 15.49 15.78
CA GLY A 94 -8.10 14.79 15.09
C GLY A 94 -8.47 13.35 14.72
N ILE A 95 -9.06 12.59 15.64
CA ILE A 95 -9.54 11.22 15.39
C ILE A 95 -10.61 11.21 14.28
N LYS A 96 -11.53 12.18 14.28
CA LYS A 96 -12.56 12.26 13.24
C LYS A 96 -11.96 12.47 11.85
N VAL A 97 -10.99 13.37 11.72
CA VAL A 97 -10.29 13.65 10.46
C VAL A 97 -9.53 12.41 9.99
N LYS A 98 -8.80 11.74 10.90
CA LYS A 98 -8.04 10.53 10.56
C LYS A 98 -8.94 9.36 10.15
N LYS A 99 -10.09 9.18 10.78
CA LYS A 99 -11.08 8.18 10.36
C LYS A 99 -11.61 8.44 8.96
N ALA A 100 -11.90 9.69 8.62
CA ALA A 100 -12.30 10.04 7.25
C ALA A 100 -11.20 9.74 6.23
N GLN A 101 -9.92 9.96 6.58
CA GLN A 101 -8.79 9.59 5.73
C GLN A 101 -8.64 8.07 5.55
N VAL A 102 -8.94 7.28 6.58
CA VAL A 102 -8.97 5.81 6.48
C VAL A 102 -10.08 5.38 5.51
N GLU A 103 -11.30 5.88 5.67
CA GLU A 103 -12.42 5.57 4.79
C GLU A 103 -12.13 5.91 3.31
N GLU A 104 -11.54 7.08 3.06
CA GLU A 104 -11.13 7.51 1.72
C GLU A 104 -10.05 6.57 1.13
N THR A 105 -9.04 6.22 1.93
CA THR A 105 -7.96 5.34 1.50
C THR A 105 -8.46 3.91 1.26
N GLU A 106 -9.38 3.39 2.08
CA GLU A 106 -10.00 2.08 1.90
C GLU A 106 -10.89 2.02 0.64
N ALA A 107 -11.60 3.11 0.34
CA ALA A 107 -12.36 3.22 -0.89
C ALA A 107 -11.45 3.14 -2.12
N LEU A 108 -10.33 3.89 -2.10
CA LEU A 108 -9.31 3.84 -3.16
C LEU A 108 -8.69 2.44 -3.29
N MET A 109 -8.36 1.78 -2.18
CA MET A 109 -7.86 0.41 -2.19
C MET A 109 -8.84 -0.57 -2.83
N THR A 110 -10.13 -0.37 -2.62
CA THR A 110 -11.17 -1.22 -3.20
C THR A 110 -11.24 -1.05 -4.72
N GLU A 111 -11.08 0.17 -5.21
CA GLU A 111 -11.00 0.48 -6.64
C GLU A 111 -9.75 -0.17 -7.27
N ARG A 112 -8.57 0.06 -6.68
CA ARG A 112 -7.31 -0.51 -7.17
C ARG A 112 -7.28 -2.04 -7.16
N ARG A 113 -7.94 -2.68 -6.21
CA ARG A 113 -8.09 -4.15 -6.21
C ARG A 113 -8.88 -4.66 -7.41
N LYS A 114 -9.94 -3.96 -7.80
CA LYS A 114 -10.70 -4.32 -9.00
C LYS A 114 -9.87 -4.17 -10.27
N ASP A 115 -9.10 -3.08 -10.36
CA ASP A 115 -8.20 -2.85 -11.48
C ASP A 115 -7.13 -3.96 -11.56
N LEU A 116 -6.53 -4.32 -10.43
CA LEU A 116 -5.56 -5.40 -10.32
C LEU A 116 -6.15 -6.75 -10.77
N GLU A 117 -7.34 -7.10 -10.29
CA GLU A 117 -8.01 -8.35 -10.65
C GLU A 117 -8.32 -8.41 -12.15
N ALA A 118 -8.77 -7.29 -12.74
CA ALA A 118 -9.01 -7.19 -14.17
C ALA A 118 -7.71 -7.39 -14.97
N LYS A 119 -6.61 -6.73 -14.58
CA LYS A 119 -5.30 -6.86 -15.24
C LYS A 119 -4.69 -8.25 -15.09
N GLN A 120 -4.83 -8.87 -13.92
CA GLN A 120 -4.39 -10.26 -13.71
C GLN A 120 -5.16 -11.25 -14.58
N THR A 121 -6.48 -11.06 -14.71
CA THR A 121 -7.32 -11.90 -15.58
C THR A 121 -6.93 -11.75 -17.04
N GLU A 122 -6.68 -10.52 -17.49
CA GLU A 122 -6.21 -10.23 -18.84
C GLU A 122 -4.84 -10.89 -19.10
N LEU A 123 -3.90 -10.77 -18.17
CA LEU A 123 -2.58 -11.39 -18.25
C LEU A 123 -2.67 -12.91 -18.37
N GLN A 124 -3.49 -13.55 -17.53
CA GLN A 124 -3.70 -15.01 -17.57
C GLN A 124 -4.30 -15.45 -18.92
N SER A 125 -5.25 -14.69 -19.45
CA SER A 125 -5.85 -15.00 -20.75
C SER A 125 -4.81 -14.95 -21.89
N ILE A 126 -3.99 -13.88 -21.91
CA ILE A 126 -2.93 -13.72 -22.91
C ILE A 126 -1.86 -14.82 -22.78
N GLU A 127 -1.52 -15.20 -21.55
CA GLU A 127 -0.55 -16.27 -21.29
C GLU A 127 -1.08 -17.63 -21.77
N ALA A 128 -2.34 -17.94 -21.48
CA ALA A 128 -2.97 -19.20 -21.90
C ALA A 128 -3.07 -19.28 -23.43
N GLU A 129 -3.50 -18.19 -24.07
CA GLU A 129 -3.58 -18.12 -25.54
C GLU A 129 -2.19 -18.29 -26.19
N THR A 130 -1.20 -17.55 -25.66
CA THR A 130 0.19 -17.63 -26.16
C THR A 130 0.77 -19.02 -25.96
N ALA A 131 0.54 -19.66 -24.82
CA ALA A 131 1.01 -21.03 -24.55
C ALA A 131 0.38 -22.02 -25.55
N SER A 132 -0.91 -21.88 -25.84
CA SER A 132 -1.60 -22.71 -26.82
C SER A 132 -1.00 -22.55 -28.24
N GLN A 133 -0.78 -21.29 -28.67
CA GLN A 133 -0.16 -21.00 -29.98
C GLN A 133 1.27 -21.53 -30.08
N VAL A 134 2.07 -21.36 -29.03
CA VAL A 134 3.45 -21.90 -28.95
C VAL A 134 3.43 -23.42 -29.05
N ALA A 135 2.52 -24.10 -28.36
CA ALA A 135 2.39 -25.54 -28.42
C ALA A 135 2.01 -26.03 -29.83
N GLU A 136 1.07 -25.34 -30.47
CA GLU A 136 0.67 -25.65 -31.84
C GLU A 136 1.83 -25.47 -32.83
N PHE A 137 2.50 -24.30 -32.81
CA PHE A 137 3.64 -24.04 -33.69
C PHE A 137 4.81 -24.99 -33.45
N THR A 138 5.05 -25.36 -32.18
CA THR A 138 6.07 -26.34 -31.83
C THR A 138 5.74 -27.72 -32.41
N ALA A 139 4.47 -28.15 -32.34
CA ALA A 139 4.02 -29.41 -32.95
C ALA A 139 4.11 -29.39 -34.47
N GLN A 140 3.75 -28.25 -35.11
CA GLN A 140 3.89 -28.07 -36.57
C GLN A 140 5.36 -28.09 -36.98
N ALA A 141 6.25 -27.41 -36.22
CA ALA A 141 7.68 -27.42 -36.47
C ALA A 141 8.28 -28.82 -36.33
N ALA A 142 7.89 -29.59 -35.32
CA ALA A 142 8.34 -30.99 -35.14
C ALA A 142 7.92 -31.85 -36.32
N LYS A 143 6.69 -31.75 -36.81
CA LYS A 143 6.21 -32.46 -38.01
C LYS A 143 6.98 -32.06 -39.27
N ALA A 144 7.34 -30.81 -39.42
CA ALA A 144 8.15 -30.32 -40.54
C ALA A 144 9.60 -30.81 -40.45
N GLN A 145 10.20 -30.76 -39.28
CA GLN A 145 11.58 -31.21 -39.01
C GLN A 145 11.75 -32.69 -39.26
N ALA A 146 10.75 -33.54 -38.98
CA ALA A 146 10.78 -34.97 -39.23
C ALA A 146 10.90 -35.34 -40.72
N LYS A 147 10.60 -34.37 -41.63
CA LYS A 147 10.73 -34.59 -43.07
C LYS A 147 12.07 -34.12 -43.65
N ILE A 148 12.96 -33.57 -42.83
CA ILE A 148 14.24 -32.97 -43.23
C ILE A 148 15.37 -33.95 -42.88
N ASP A 149 16.38 -34.01 -43.74
CA ASP A 149 17.60 -34.80 -43.46
C ASP A 149 18.26 -34.29 -42.16
N LYS A 150 18.70 -35.25 -41.33
CA LYS A 150 19.24 -34.97 -39.99
C LYS A 150 20.43 -33.99 -40.02
N ARG A 151 21.34 -34.13 -41.00
CA ARG A 151 22.49 -33.23 -41.15
C ARG A 151 22.10 -31.81 -41.47
N LEU A 152 21.09 -31.65 -42.33
CA LEU A 152 20.55 -30.30 -42.67
C LEU A 152 19.83 -29.70 -41.50
N LEU A 153 19.08 -30.47 -40.73
CA LEU A 153 18.38 -30.03 -39.54
C LEU A 153 19.35 -29.55 -38.45
N GLU A 154 20.42 -30.28 -38.20
CA GLU A 154 21.47 -29.87 -37.24
C GLU A 154 22.17 -28.59 -37.66
N ALA A 155 22.47 -28.43 -38.95
CA ALA A 155 23.03 -27.20 -39.50
C ALA A 155 22.08 -25.98 -39.34
N TYR A 156 20.80 -26.21 -39.66
CA TYR A 156 19.75 -25.21 -39.49
C TYR A 156 19.61 -24.76 -38.03
N GLN A 157 19.51 -25.69 -37.09
CA GLN A 157 19.38 -25.41 -35.65
C GLN A 157 20.59 -24.64 -35.11
N ARG A 158 21.80 -25.04 -35.51
CA ARG A 158 23.04 -24.37 -35.12
C ARG A 158 23.07 -22.91 -35.60
N ILE A 159 22.71 -22.66 -36.88
CA ILE A 159 22.67 -21.30 -37.44
C ILE A 159 21.61 -20.50 -36.71
N ARG A 160 20.40 -21.04 -36.57
CA ARG A 160 19.27 -20.33 -35.92
C ARG A 160 19.58 -19.92 -34.48
N HIS A 161 20.32 -20.78 -33.74
CA HIS A 161 20.69 -20.47 -32.35
C HIS A 161 21.77 -19.39 -32.25
N ASN A 162 22.69 -19.33 -33.20
CA ASN A 162 23.83 -18.42 -33.18
C ASN A 162 23.55 -17.05 -33.79
N VAL A 163 22.45 -16.90 -34.54
CA VAL A 163 22.10 -15.63 -35.20
C VAL A 163 21.15 -14.81 -34.31
N ARG A 164 21.46 -13.53 -34.14
CA ARG A 164 20.71 -12.60 -33.29
C ARG A 164 19.20 -12.54 -33.60
N ASN A 165 18.84 -12.60 -34.88
CA ASN A 165 17.45 -12.53 -35.34
C ASN A 165 16.76 -13.91 -35.42
N GLY A 166 17.46 -15.00 -35.07
CA GLY A 166 16.92 -16.36 -35.11
C GLY A 166 16.55 -16.88 -36.53
N LEU A 167 17.01 -16.21 -37.58
CA LEU A 167 16.70 -16.57 -38.98
C LEU A 167 17.86 -17.35 -39.59
N ALA A 168 17.68 -18.65 -39.79
CA ALA A 168 18.67 -19.52 -40.46
C ALA A 168 18.52 -19.53 -41.98
N VAL A 169 17.34 -19.14 -42.49
CA VAL A 169 17.04 -19.03 -43.94
C VAL A 169 16.51 -17.60 -44.20
N VAL A 170 17.16 -16.94 -45.13
CA VAL A 170 16.87 -15.53 -45.42
C VAL A 170 16.86 -15.30 -46.94
N THR A 171 16.09 -14.34 -47.36
CA THR A 171 16.08 -13.92 -48.79
C THR A 171 17.28 -13.04 -49.07
N VAL A 172 17.91 -13.20 -50.23
CA VAL A 172 18.94 -12.31 -50.73
C VAL A 172 18.26 -11.26 -51.64
N ARG A 173 18.47 -9.98 -51.36
CA ARG A 173 17.98 -8.87 -52.19
C ARG A 173 19.12 -7.91 -52.52
N ARG A 174 19.30 -7.60 -53.78
CA ARG A 174 20.35 -6.67 -54.28
C ARG A 174 21.74 -7.06 -53.74
N ASP A 175 22.08 -8.34 -53.83
CA ASP A 175 23.32 -8.97 -53.35
C ASP A 175 23.58 -8.81 -51.84
N ALA A 176 22.59 -8.39 -51.06
CA ALA A 176 22.68 -8.31 -49.63
C ALA A 176 21.89 -9.42 -48.94
N CYS A 177 22.49 -10.00 -47.89
CA CYS A 177 21.83 -11.00 -47.06
C CYS A 177 20.71 -10.35 -46.23
N GLY A 178 19.47 -10.88 -46.34
CA GLY A 178 18.32 -10.38 -45.57
C GLY A 178 18.37 -10.61 -44.06
N GLY A 179 19.39 -11.34 -43.57
CA GLY A 179 19.60 -11.59 -42.12
C GLY A 179 20.65 -10.70 -41.47
N CYS A 180 21.81 -10.54 -42.12
CA CYS A 180 22.91 -9.74 -41.57
C CYS A 180 23.20 -8.44 -42.35
N PHE A 181 22.48 -8.23 -43.48
CA PHE A 181 22.61 -7.09 -44.39
C PHE A 181 23.99 -6.87 -45.02
N ASN A 182 24.91 -7.83 -44.87
CA ASN A 182 26.22 -7.82 -45.52
C ASN A 182 26.05 -8.23 -46.99
N ARG A 183 26.86 -7.58 -47.87
CA ARG A 183 27.01 -7.93 -49.27
C ARG A 183 28.10 -8.96 -49.48
#